data_2d047739b6f3001550cfcfec449236dd
#
_entry.id   2d047739b6f3001550cfcfec449236dd
#
_cell.length_a   1.000
_cell.length_b   1.000
_cell.length_c   1.000
_cell.angle_alpha   90.00
_cell.angle_beta   90.00
_cell.angle_gamma   90.00
#
_symmetry.space_group_name_H-M   'P 1'
#
loop_
_entity.id
_entity.type
_entity.pdbx_description
1 polymer ?
#
loop_
_entity_poly.entity_id
_entity_poly.type
_entity_poly.pdbx_seq_one_letter_code
_entity_poly.pdbx_strand_id
1 'polypeptide(L)'
;MEKKVLAFDFGASGGRAMCGTFDGEKITIEELHRFSNDPVILNGTMYWDVLRLFFEIKQGLIKAKKCGKIESIGIDTWGVDFGLVDAEGRLL
;
A
#
# COMPACT_ATOMS: atom_id res chain seq x y z
N MET A 1 19.40 -16.05 9.73
CA MET A 1 18.20 -15.43 10.34
C MET A 1 17.40 -14.71 9.27
N GLU A 2 16.13 -15.03 9.16
CA GLU A 2 15.25 -14.38 8.19
C GLU A 2 14.51 -13.23 8.84
N LYS A 3 14.40 -12.13 8.07
CA LYS A 3 13.57 -11.01 8.46
C LYS A 3 12.60 -10.71 7.33
N LYS A 4 11.36 -10.45 7.68
CA LYS A 4 10.31 -10.19 6.70
C LYS A 4 9.77 -8.78 6.86
N VAL A 5 9.58 -8.13 5.72
CA VAL A 5 9.06 -6.78 5.66
C VAL A 5 7.90 -6.76 4.66
N LEU A 6 6.98 -5.84 4.86
CA LEU A 6 5.83 -5.67 3.97
C LEU A 6 5.95 -4.33 3.28
N ALA A 7 5.83 -4.33 1.96
CA ALA A 7 5.94 -3.12 1.17
C ALA A 7 4.67 -2.92 0.34
N PHE A 8 4.13 -1.71 0.39
CA PHE A 8 3.02 -1.29 -0.47
C PHE A 8 3.55 -0.30 -1.49
N ASP A 9 3.32 -0.59 -2.77
CA ASP A 9 3.76 0.23 -3.88
C ASP A 9 2.52 0.69 -4.64
N PHE A 10 2.18 1.98 -4.51
CA PHE A 10 1.00 2.56 -5.13
C PHE A 10 1.40 3.35 -6.37
N GLY A 11 1.01 2.85 -7.53
CA GLY A 11 1.24 3.52 -8.80
C GLY A 11 -0.03 4.17 -9.33
N ALA A 12 0.09 4.80 -10.49
CA ALA A 12 -1.01 5.53 -11.11
C ALA A 12 -2.16 4.62 -11.55
N SER A 13 -1.86 3.40 -11.98
CA SER A 13 -2.87 2.49 -12.51
C SER A 13 -3.14 1.30 -11.61
N GLY A 14 -2.31 1.07 -10.61
CA GLY A 14 -2.50 -0.07 -9.71
C GLY A 14 -1.52 -0.05 -8.57
N GLY A 15 -1.81 -0.88 -7.57
CA GLY A 15 -0.94 -1.01 -6.42
C GLY A 15 -0.70 -2.47 -6.08
N ARG A 16 0.31 -2.71 -5.27
CA ARG A 16 0.71 -4.05 -4.86
C ARG A 16 1.16 -4.05 -3.41
N ALA A 17 0.90 -5.17 -2.75
CA ALA A 17 1.51 -5.46 -1.45
C ALA A 17 2.45 -6.62 -1.64
N MET A 18 3.67 -6.48 -1.18
CA MET A 18 4.71 -7.49 -1.35
C MET A 18 5.34 -7.83 -0.02
N CYS A 19 5.63 -9.12 0.16
CA CYS A 19 6.41 -9.58 1.31
C CYS A 19 7.85 -9.77 0.86
N GLY A 20 8.77 -9.05 1.47
CA GLY A 20 10.20 -9.24 1.24
C GLY A 20 10.80 -10.06 2.36
N THR A 21 11.56 -11.06 2.00
CA THR A 21 12.27 -11.91 2.97
C THR A 21 13.76 -11.72 2.77
N PHE A 22 14.44 -11.28 3.83
CA PHE A 22 15.89 -11.11 3.82
C PHE A 22 16.51 -12.21 4.67
N ASP A 23 17.39 -12.99 4.06
CA ASP A 23 18.03 -14.12 4.73
C ASP A 23 19.43 -13.80 5.26
N GLY A 24 19.85 -12.55 5.17
CA GLY A 24 21.19 -12.10 5.54
C GLY A 24 22.05 -11.79 4.34
N GLU A 25 21.68 -12.28 3.16
CA GLU A 25 22.42 -12.05 1.92
C GLU A 25 21.52 -11.62 0.79
N LYS A 26 20.38 -12.27 0.63
CA LYS A 26 19.47 -12.05 -0.49
C LYS A 26 18.10 -11.64 0.00
N ILE A 27 17.39 -10.88 -0.84
CA ILE A 27 16.00 -10.52 -0.62
C ILE A 27 15.16 -11.27 -1.64
N THR A 28 14.16 -11.99 -1.16
CA THR A 28 13.17 -12.67 -1.98
C THR A 28 11.86 -11.93 -1.84
N ILE A 29 11.15 -11.70 -2.94
CA ILE A 29 9.92 -10.91 -2.94
C ILE A 29 8.78 -11.79 -3.40
N GLU A 30 7.69 -11.77 -2.64
CA GLU A 30 6.45 -12.46 -3.00
C GLU A 30 5.32 -11.43 -3.06
N GLU A 31 4.60 -11.39 -4.18
CA GLU A 31 3.43 -10.52 -4.30
C GLU A 31 2.26 -11.14 -3.56
N LEU A 32 1.69 -10.41 -2.60
CA LEU A 32 0.58 -10.90 -1.78
C LEU A 32 -0.77 -10.40 -2.27
N HIS A 33 -0.81 -9.20 -2.83
CA HIS A 33 -2.06 -8.53 -3.18
C HIS A 33 -1.81 -7.54 -4.30
N ARG A 34 -2.71 -7.51 -5.25
CA ARG A 34 -2.66 -6.56 -6.36
C ARG A 34 -4.04 -6.00 -6.59
N PHE A 35 -4.12 -4.70 -6.88
CA PHE A 35 -5.40 -4.04 -7.08
C PHE A 35 -5.24 -2.91 -8.10
N SER A 36 -6.36 -2.54 -8.73
CA SER A 36 -6.36 -1.38 -9.62
C SER A 36 -6.55 -0.11 -8.81
N ASN A 37 -5.93 0.97 -9.28
CA ASN A 37 -6.07 2.29 -8.66
C ASN A 37 -6.91 3.14 -9.59
N ASP A 38 -8.23 3.09 -9.42
CA ASP A 38 -9.18 3.73 -10.31
C ASP A 38 -9.57 5.10 -9.76
N PRO A 39 -9.27 6.19 -10.49
CA PRO A 39 -9.67 7.51 -10.02
C PRO A 39 -11.17 7.68 -10.10
N VAL A 40 -11.69 8.60 -9.30
CA VAL A 40 -13.11 8.92 -9.24
C VAL A 40 -13.30 10.32 -9.82
N ILE A 41 -14.26 10.48 -10.74
CA ILE A 41 -14.59 11.79 -11.28
C ILE A 41 -15.89 12.25 -10.61
N LEU A 42 -15.81 13.42 -9.98
CA LEU A 42 -16.94 13.99 -9.27
C LEU A 42 -16.99 15.48 -9.60
N ASN A 43 -18.13 15.94 -10.14
CA ASN A 43 -18.32 17.32 -10.54
C ASN A 43 -17.20 17.83 -11.47
N GLY A 44 -16.78 17.00 -12.41
CA GLY A 44 -15.75 17.35 -13.38
C GLY A 44 -14.32 17.33 -12.87
N THR A 45 -14.11 16.96 -11.62
CA THR A 45 -12.77 16.87 -11.02
C THR A 45 -12.40 15.42 -10.81
N MET A 46 -11.16 15.09 -11.12
CA MET A 46 -10.63 13.75 -10.92
C MET A 46 -9.96 13.66 -9.55
N TYR A 47 -10.35 12.65 -8.78
CA TYR A 47 -9.80 12.39 -7.44
C TYR A 47 -9.23 10.99 -7.36
N TRP A 48 -8.20 10.82 -6.55
CA TRP A 48 -7.84 9.48 -6.09
C TRP A 48 -8.85 9.04 -5.04
N ASP A 49 -9.24 7.78 -5.10
CA ASP A 49 -10.15 7.19 -4.11
C ASP A 49 -9.34 6.74 -2.90
N VAL A 50 -9.00 7.69 -2.02
CA VAL A 50 -8.12 7.45 -0.87
C VAL A 50 -8.72 6.42 0.09
N LEU A 51 -10.03 6.45 0.27
CA LEU A 51 -10.70 5.47 1.14
C LEU A 51 -10.54 4.06 0.59
N ARG A 52 -10.61 3.90 -0.72
CA ARG A 52 -10.38 2.60 -1.35
C ARG A 52 -8.93 2.17 -1.20
N LEU A 53 -7.98 3.09 -1.33
CA LEU A 53 -6.57 2.76 -1.15
C LEU A 53 -6.30 2.27 0.26
N PHE A 54 -6.91 2.90 1.26
CA PHE A 54 -6.80 2.45 2.64
C PHE A 54 -7.40 1.06 2.84
N PHE A 55 -8.53 0.80 2.21
CA PHE A 55 -9.14 -0.53 2.21
C PHE A 55 -8.16 -1.56 1.64
N GLU A 56 -7.49 -1.24 0.54
CA GLU A 56 -6.54 -2.17 -0.08
C GLU A 56 -5.32 -2.42 0.81
N ILE A 57 -4.89 -1.40 1.56
CA ILE A 57 -3.83 -1.61 2.56
C ILE A 57 -4.26 -2.67 3.57
N LYS A 58 -5.49 -2.57 4.06
CA LYS A 58 -6.01 -3.55 5.02
C LYS A 58 -6.08 -4.95 4.41
N GLN A 59 -6.46 -5.06 3.14
CA GLN A 59 -6.49 -6.36 2.46
C GLN A 59 -5.08 -6.95 2.37
N GLY A 60 -4.09 -6.12 2.06
CA GLY A 60 -2.70 -6.56 2.03
C GLY A 60 -2.21 -7.02 3.39
N LEU A 61 -2.60 -6.31 4.45
CA LEU A 61 -2.25 -6.70 5.82
C LEU A 61 -2.84 -8.05 6.19
N ILE A 62 -4.09 -8.30 5.79
CA ILE A 62 -4.74 -9.59 6.06
C ILE A 62 -3.99 -10.70 5.35
N LYS A 63 -3.65 -10.49 4.09
CA LYS A 63 -2.91 -11.50 3.31
C LYS A 63 -1.50 -11.72 3.84
N ALA A 64 -0.90 -10.69 4.44
CA ALA A 64 0.46 -10.80 4.99
C ALA A 64 0.53 -11.72 6.21
N LYS A 65 -0.60 -12.07 6.81
CA LYS A 65 -0.61 -12.97 7.97
C LYS A 65 0.05 -14.32 7.66
N LYS A 66 -0.05 -14.78 6.41
CA LYS A 66 0.57 -16.05 6.03
C LYS A 66 2.10 -16.00 6.06
N CYS A 67 2.68 -14.82 6.07
CA CYS A 67 4.13 -14.66 6.07
C CYS A 67 4.75 -14.78 7.46
N GLY A 68 3.91 -14.80 8.51
CA GLY A 68 4.36 -14.83 9.88
C GLY A 68 4.68 -13.44 10.39
N LYS A 69 5.74 -13.30 11.18
CA LYS A 69 6.10 -12.03 11.79
C LYS A 69 6.67 -11.06 10.76
N ILE A 70 6.05 -9.89 10.66
CA ILE A 70 6.52 -8.81 9.81
C ILE A 70 7.26 -7.79 10.69
N GLU A 71 8.53 -7.49 10.34
CA GLU A 71 9.36 -6.59 11.14
C GLU A 71 9.02 -5.12 10.89
N SER A 72 8.66 -4.76 9.66
CA SER A 72 8.36 -3.38 9.31
C SER A 72 7.47 -3.31 8.09
N ILE A 73 6.83 -2.14 7.89
CA ILE A 73 5.95 -1.88 6.76
C ILE A 73 6.40 -0.56 6.13
N GLY A 74 6.50 -0.57 4.80
CA GLY A 74 6.77 0.64 4.03
C GLY A 74 5.70 0.88 2.99
N ILE A 75 5.46 2.13 2.67
CA ILE A 75 4.49 2.54 1.65
C ILE A 75 5.16 3.53 0.72
N ASP A 76 4.99 3.32 -0.58
CA ASP A 76 5.52 4.20 -1.61
C ASP A 76 4.38 4.62 -2.53
N THR A 77 4.36 5.90 -2.92
CA THR A 77 3.35 6.45 -3.83
C THR A 77 4.04 7.37 -4.82
N TRP A 78 3.25 7.94 -5.74
CA TRP A 78 3.74 9.00 -6.61
C TRP A 78 4.16 10.21 -5.75
N GLY A 79 5.28 10.82 -6.10
CA GLY A 79 5.80 11.96 -5.36
C GLY A 79 4.94 13.22 -5.41
N VAL A 80 3.96 13.26 -6.31
CA VAL A 80 3.04 14.39 -6.46
C VAL A 80 1.73 14.18 -5.71
N ASP A 81 1.52 13.00 -5.13
CA ASP A 81 0.29 12.69 -4.42
C ASP A 81 0.29 13.33 -3.04
N PHE A 82 -0.84 13.94 -2.70
CA PHE A 82 -1.03 14.50 -1.37
C PHE A 82 -2.52 14.62 -1.08
N GLY A 83 -2.85 14.81 0.19
CA GLY A 83 -4.21 15.06 0.62
C GLY A 83 -4.21 16.08 1.74
N LEU A 84 -5.37 16.68 1.97
CA LEU A 84 -5.54 17.66 3.04
C LEU A 84 -6.43 17.05 4.12
N VAL A 85 -6.05 17.25 5.37
CA VAL A 85 -6.84 16.78 6.51
C VAL A 85 -7.13 17.97 7.42
N ASP A 86 -8.23 17.88 8.17
CA ASP A 86 -8.56 18.91 9.15
C ASP A 86 -7.85 18.66 10.49
N ALA A 87 -8.15 19.49 11.48
CA ALA A 87 -7.47 19.40 12.77
C ALA A 87 -7.77 18.09 13.52
N GLU A 88 -8.88 17.43 13.20
CA GLU A 88 -9.23 16.14 13.77
C GLU A 88 -8.73 14.97 12.94
N GLY A 89 -8.00 15.23 11.85
CA GLY A 89 -7.46 14.20 11.00
C GLY A 89 -8.44 13.67 9.95
N ARG A 90 -9.54 14.36 9.72
CA ARG A 90 -10.52 13.96 8.71
C ARG A 90 -10.07 14.44 7.34
N LEU A 91 -10.26 13.60 6.34
CA LEU A 91 -9.93 13.93 4.96
C LEU A 91 -10.90 14.97 4.42
N LEU A 92 -10.37 16.01 3.81
CA LEU A 92 -11.17 17.07 3.19
C LEU A 92 -11.56 16.73 1.77
#